data_f140442efbecd947eec9dc2807c01afb
#
_entry.id   f140442efbecd947eec9dc2807c01afb
#
_cell.length_a   1.000
_cell.length_b   1.000
_cell.length_c   1.000
_cell.angle_alpha   90.00
_cell.angle_beta   90.00
_cell.angle_gamma   90.00
#
_symmetry.space_group_name_H-M   'P 1'
#
loop_
_entity.id
_entity.type
_entity.pdbx_description
1 polymer ?
#
loop_
_entity_poly.entity_id
_entity_poly.type
_entity_poly.pdbx_seq_one_letter_code
_entity_poly.pdbx_strand_id
1 'polypeptide(L)'
;VGVWENYKLYLDRGESLSQWHRRVPSYFTFDDHELVNDIWGSAETGKRHRRTVFRDIGTQAWFDYLGWANPTEHHHPIHFGKATMRRDSDLLYDQNADFSKMPLSEMGNLHVHWGTPEAGVNDMQYDNDSGNKNSYVYDIIEVIDPHTLRLHMPAKVDDTSVSYSIGRRSYGKTRVGNCEFYFIDTRGDRQMHDVTQRDKPGVSMLGKPQREWLLRSMKESDADFRFVISTVPFMIPHSGAGGFEADAANKDEAWTGFFDEREALIAEWEKIGKRVFVMTGDLHNSFAIKVTDNVWEFCCGPHNSVNHVPVNDESDRPATGKFKFGPRECDIRWSSYILPDLPRLERLYPYFCFVQVNNVLKMPKKFGGKRLVAYPNPQVVFQYYNGRTGELAYAESISTER
;
A
#
# COMPACT_ATOMS: atom_id res chain seq x y z
N VAL A 1 -23.39 -2.98 -0.87
CA VAL A 1 -23.85 -3.54 -2.15
C VAL A 1 -23.01 -2.98 -3.30
N GLY A 2 -22.84 -1.66 -3.42
CA GLY A 2 -22.14 -1.04 -4.55
C GLY A 2 -20.66 -1.47 -4.72
N VAL A 3 -19.93 -1.64 -3.62
CA VAL A 3 -18.51 -2.03 -3.69
C VAL A 3 -18.35 -3.45 -4.27
N TRP A 4 -19.13 -4.42 -3.79
CA TRP A 4 -19.10 -5.80 -4.32
C TRP A 4 -19.50 -5.87 -5.79
N GLU A 5 -20.49 -5.09 -6.21
CA GLU A 5 -20.89 -5.03 -7.63
C GLU A 5 -19.78 -4.42 -8.51
N ASN A 6 -19.04 -3.45 -8.01
CA ASN A 6 -17.89 -2.89 -8.73
C ASN A 6 -16.79 -3.92 -8.95
N TYR A 7 -16.46 -4.75 -7.95
CA TYR A 7 -15.48 -5.83 -8.13
C TYR A 7 -15.95 -6.88 -9.13
N LYS A 8 -17.22 -7.27 -9.10
CA LYS A 8 -17.78 -8.17 -10.12
C LYS A 8 -17.65 -7.61 -11.53
N LEU A 9 -18.00 -6.33 -11.70
CA LEU A 9 -17.86 -5.65 -12.98
C LEU A 9 -16.42 -5.56 -13.44
N TYR A 10 -15.49 -5.29 -12.53
CA TYR A 10 -14.06 -5.25 -12.84
C TYR A 10 -13.55 -6.60 -13.38
N LEU A 11 -13.89 -7.68 -12.71
CA LEU A 11 -13.48 -9.03 -13.10
C LEU A 11 -14.14 -9.51 -14.40
N ASP A 12 -15.30 -8.99 -14.76
CA ASP A 12 -16.09 -9.41 -15.95
C ASP A 12 -15.79 -8.55 -17.19
N ARG A 13 -15.45 -7.27 -17.02
CA ARG A 13 -15.31 -6.31 -18.14
C ARG A 13 -14.13 -6.55 -19.06
N GLY A 14 -13.06 -7.11 -18.53
CA GLY A 14 -11.82 -7.27 -19.29
C GLY A 14 -11.65 -8.71 -19.75
N GLU A 15 -12.08 -9.08 -20.96
CA GLU A 15 -11.90 -10.44 -21.46
C GLU A 15 -10.43 -10.91 -21.36
N SER A 16 -9.48 -10.07 -21.79
CA SER A 16 -8.05 -10.35 -21.71
C SER A 16 -7.56 -10.52 -20.28
N LEU A 17 -7.99 -9.64 -19.36
CA LEU A 17 -7.63 -9.69 -17.95
C LEU A 17 -8.24 -10.92 -17.26
N SER A 18 -9.52 -11.22 -17.54
CA SER A 18 -10.20 -12.41 -17.07
C SER A 18 -9.51 -13.69 -17.54
N GLN A 19 -9.09 -13.76 -18.81
CA GLN A 19 -8.33 -14.90 -19.34
C GLN A 19 -6.95 -15.03 -18.70
N TRP A 20 -6.27 -13.92 -18.42
CA TRP A 20 -5.00 -13.90 -17.71
C TRP A 20 -5.13 -14.52 -16.32
N HIS A 21 -6.06 -14.03 -15.50
CA HIS A 21 -6.27 -14.51 -14.13
C HIS A 21 -6.69 -15.98 -14.05
N ARG A 22 -7.33 -16.52 -15.10
CA ARG A 22 -7.64 -17.96 -15.17
C ARG A 22 -6.43 -18.84 -15.42
N ARG A 23 -5.32 -18.29 -15.91
CA ARG A 23 -4.16 -19.06 -16.39
C ARG A 23 -2.89 -18.78 -15.59
N VAL A 24 -2.82 -17.65 -14.93
CA VAL A 24 -1.63 -17.19 -14.22
C VAL A 24 -2.01 -16.96 -12.76
N PRO A 25 -1.27 -17.57 -11.80
CA PRO A 25 -1.43 -17.24 -10.39
C PRO A 25 -1.25 -15.74 -10.18
N SER A 26 -2.19 -15.11 -9.50
CA SER A 26 -2.21 -13.66 -9.29
C SER A 26 -2.31 -13.36 -7.82
N TYR A 27 -1.49 -12.41 -7.37
CA TYR A 27 -1.60 -11.78 -6.07
C TYR A 27 -1.95 -10.32 -6.28
N PHE A 28 -2.74 -9.78 -5.38
CA PHE A 28 -3.25 -8.41 -5.48
C PHE A 28 -2.86 -7.64 -4.23
N THR A 29 -2.45 -6.41 -4.41
CA THR A 29 -2.39 -5.43 -3.33
C THR A 29 -3.57 -4.47 -3.47
N PHE A 30 -3.96 -3.83 -2.40
CA PHE A 30 -4.90 -2.73 -2.46
C PHE A 30 -4.18 -1.44 -2.14
N ASP A 31 -4.67 -0.36 -2.72
CA ASP A 31 -4.26 0.99 -2.39
C ASP A 31 -5.47 1.83 -1.99
N ASP A 32 -5.66 3.00 -2.57
CA ASP A 32 -6.81 3.85 -2.27
C ASP A 32 -8.04 3.48 -3.11
N HIS A 33 -7.89 3.35 -4.42
CA HIS A 33 -9.02 3.13 -5.33
C HIS A 33 -9.74 1.79 -5.17
N GLU A 34 -9.09 0.77 -4.62
CA GLU A 34 -9.74 -0.48 -4.22
C GLU A 34 -10.65 -0.29 -3.01
N LEU A 35 -10.43 0.73 -2.23
CA LEU A 35 -11.15 1.06 -1.00
C LEU A 35 -11.94 2.34 -1.17
N VAL A 36 -11.27 3.47 -1.09
CA VAL A 36 -11.82 4.83 -1.26
C VAL A 36 -10.69 5.74 -1.73
N ASN A 37 -10.92 6.50 -2.79
CA ASN A 37 -9.94 7.43 -3.35
C ASN A 37 -9.27 8.30 -2.28
N ASP A 38 -7.95 8.39 -2.34
CA ASP A 38 -7.13 9.20 -1.43
C ASP A 38 -7.35 8.88 0.05
N ILE A 39 -7.41 7.60 0.43
CA ILE A 39 -7.35 7.23 1.85
C ILE A 39 -5.92 7.45 2.36
N TRP A 40 -5.77 8.39 3.27
CA TRP A 40 -4.50 8.70 3.90
C TRP A 40 -4.67 8.91 5.39
N GLY A 41 -4.10 7.98 6.12
CA GLY A 41 -4.01 8.01 7.57
C GLY A 41 -5.34 7.97 8.32
N SER A 42 -5.24 8.04 9.62
CA SER A 42 -6.34 8.26 10.52
C SER A 42 -6.61 9.76 10.63
N ALA A 43 -7.88 10.14 10.58
CA ALA A 43 -8.26 11.54 10.70
C ALA A 43 -7.95 12.07 12.09
N GLU A 44 -7.31 13.24 12.17
CA GLU A 44 -7.20 13.96 13.44
C GLU A 44 -8.59 14.27 14.00
N THR A 45 -8.65 14.33 15.32
CA THR A 45 -9.87 14.73 16.01
C THR A 45 -10.30 16.14 15.58
N GLY A 46 -11.44 16.26 14.89
CA GLY A 46 -11.93 17.52 14.35
C GLY A 46 -11.68 17.71 12.85
N LYS A 47 -10.76 16.95 12.25
CA LYS A 47 -10.56 16.91 10.80
C LYS A 47 -10.95 15.52 10.30
N ARG A 48 -12.23 15.20 10.32
CA ARG A 48 -12.73 13.88 9.92
C ARG A 48 -12.69 13.74 8.42
N HIS A 49 -11.90 12.79 7.96
CA HIS A 49 -11.96 12.39 6.57
C HIS A 49 -12.96 11.23 6.46
N ARG A 50 -14.19 11.51 6.00
CA ARG A 50 -15.27 10.53 5.91
C ARG A 50 -14.91 9.24 5.17
N ARG A 51 -13.93 9.31 4.27
CA ARG A 51 -13.51 8.15 3.48
C ARG A 51 -12.76 7.12 4.31
N THR A 52 -11.94 7.58 5.23
CA THR A 52 -11.09 6.71 6.06
C THR A 52 -11.90 5.72 6.89
N VAL A 53 -13.05 6.13 7.40
CA VAL A 53 -13.90 5.26 8.25
C VAL A 53 -14.55 4.11 7.47
N PHE A 54 -14.56 4.14 6.15
CA PHE A 54 -15.12 3.06 5.31
C PHE A 54 -14.09 2.08 4.80
N ARG A 55 -12.83 2.23 5.18
CA ARG A 55 -11.74 1.36 4.74
C ARG A 55 -12.08 -0.11 4.92
N ASP A 56 -12.58 -0.51 6.07
CA ASP A 56 -12.84 -1.93 6.37
C ASP A 56 -13.92 -2.53 5.47
N ILE A 57 -14.92 -1.74 5.07
CA ILE A 57 -15.94 -2.17 4.12
C ILE A 57 -15.32 -2.44 2.74
N GLY A 58 -14.46 -1.54 2.27
CA GLY A 58 -13.73 -1.72 1.02
C GLY A 58 -12.76 -2.91 1.08
N THR A 59 -12.01 -3.02 2.16
CA THR A 59 -11.07 -4.12 2.40
C THR A 59 -11.77 -5.48 2.44
N GLN A 60 -12.95 -5.58 3.06
CA GLN A 60 -13.73 -6.81 3.05
C GLN A 60 -14.12 -7.21 1.62
N ALA A 61 -14.62 -6.27 0.83
CA ALA A 61 -14.98 -6.54 -0.56
C ALA A 61 -13.75 -6.95 -1.40
N TRP A 62 -12.60 -6.31 -1.17
CA TRP A 62 -11.35 -6.68 -1.81
C TRP A 62 -10.92 -8.10 -1.44
N PHE A 63 -11.00 -8.51 -0.18
CA PHE A 63 -10.71 -9.88 0.24
C PHE A 63 -11.63 -10.90 -0.42
N ASP A 64 -12.90 -10.60 -0.55
CA ASP A 64 -13.89 -11.51 -1.12
C ASP A 64 -13.61 -11.82 -2.60
N TYR A 65 -13.01 -10.88 -3.33
CA TYR A 65 -12.84 -11.00 -4.79
C TYR A 65 -11.39 -11.13 -5.24
N LEU A 66 -10.46 -10.45 -4.63
CA LEU A 66 -9.06 -10.36 -5.09
C LEU A 66 -8.06 -10.90 -4.09
N GLY A 67 -8.18 -10.53 -2.82
CA GLY A 67 -7.16 -10.82 -1.81
C GLY A 67 -7.20 -12.21 -1.20
N TRP A 68 -8.21 -13.03 -1.52
CA TRP A 68 -8.42 -14.34 -0.91
C TRP A 68 -7.25 -15.33 -1.10
N ALA A 69 -6.47 -15.18 -2.16
CA ALA A 69 -5.31 -16.03 -2.47
C ALA A 69 -3.98 -15.47 -1.97
N ASN A 70 -3.98 -14.26 -1.43
CA ASN A 70 -2.77 -13.62 -0.97
C ASN A 70 -2.19 -14.34 0.25
N PRO A 71 -0.86 -14.42 0.35
CA PRO A 71 -0.24 -14.86 1.58
C PRO A 71 -0.59 -13.87 2.69
N THR A 72 -1.12 -14.37 3.78
CA THR A 72 -1.39 -13.57 4.98
C THR A 72 -1.02 -14.37 6.22
N GLU A 73 -0.49 -13.68 7.21
CA GLU A 73 -0.22 -14.26 8.53
C GLU A 73 -1.41 -14.02 9.49
N HIS A 74 -2.42 -13.29 9.02
CA HIS A 74 -3.57 -12.87 9.82
C HIS A 74 -4.87 -13.43 9.23
N HIS A 75 -5.60 -14.18 10.02
CA HIS A 75 -6.80 -14.89 9.57
C HIS A 75 -8.08 -14.40 10.24
N HIS A 76 -7.98 -13.45 11.17
CA HIS A 76 -9.15 -12.93 11.85
C HIS A 76 -10.02 -12.13 10.85
N PRO A 77 -11.34 -12.37 10.81
CA PRO A 77 -12.23 -11.59 9.95
C PRO A 77 -12.33 -10.13 10.43
N ILE A 78 -12.69 -9.22 9.52
CA ILE A 78 -13.09 -7.87 9.90
C ILE A 78 -14.34 -7.98 10.76
N HIS A 79 -14.31 -7.34 11.91
CA HIS A 79 -15.45 -7.30 12.83
C HIS A 79 -16.30 -6.06 12.59
N PHE A 80 -17.60 -6.22 12.57
CA PHE A 80 -18.58 -5.11 12.51
C PHE A 80 -19.51 -5.21 13.71
N GLY A 81 -19.74 -4.08 14.39
CA GLY A 81 -20.54 -4.05 15.59
C GLY A 81 -21.25 -2.74 15.86
N LYS A 82 -21.99 -2.71 16.96
CA LYS A 82 -22.63 -1.52 17.54
C LYS A 82 -22.23 -1.39 19.02
N ALA A 83 -21.73 -0.23 19.37
CA ALA A 83 -21.15 0.00 20.69
C ALA A 83 -21.72 1.26 21.38
N THR A 84 -21.45 1.34 22.66
CA THR A 84 -21.67 2.54 23.46
C THR A 84 -20.31 3.21 23.70
N MET A 85 -20.26 4.51 23.49
CA MET A 85 -19.16 5.39 23.87
C MET A 85 -19.67 6.50 24.77
N ARG A 86 -18.89 6.84 25.80
CA ARG A 86 -19.23 7.92 26.74
C ARG A 86 -18.27 9.08 26.57
N ARG A 87 -18.79 10.29 26.60
CA ARG A 87 -17.97 11.51 26.53
C ARG A 87 -16.84 11.45 27.56
N ASP A 88 -15.67 11.88 27.13
CA ASP A 88 -14.42 11.93 27.92
C ASP A 88 -13.92 10.56 28.43
N SER A 89 -14.53 9.44 27.96
CA SER A 89 -14.07 8.08 28.21
C SER A 89 -13.34 7.52 27.00
N ASP A 90 -12.23 6.84 27.23
CA ASP A 90 -11.45 6.10 26.23
C ASP A 90 -11.95 4.66 26.04
N LEU A 91 -13.11 4.32 26.59
CA LEU A 91 -13.69 2.98 26.53
C LEU A 91 -14.80 2.90 25.48
N LEU A 92 -14.75 1.81 24.70
CA LEU A 92 -15.81 1.38 23.82
C LEU A 92 -16.42 0.10 24.36
N TYR A 93 -17.72 0.08 24.57
CA TYR A 93 -18.45 -1.07 25.10
C TYR A 93 -19.45 -1.62 24.08
N ASP A 94 -19.32 -2.92 23.74
CA ASP A 94 -20.27 -3.66 22.90
C ASP A 94 -20.70 -4.95 23.60
N GLN A 95 -21.94 -4.99 24.07
CA GLN A 95 -22.50 -6.15 24.76
C GLN A 95 -22.59 -7.41 23.92
N ASN A 96 -22.54 -7.30 22.58
CA ASN A 96 -22.69 -8.39 21.64
C ASN A 96 -21.34 -8.92 21.12
N ALA A 97 -20.26 -8.17 21.34
CA ALA A 97 -18.93 -8.61 20.95
C ALA A 97 -18.31 -9.52 22.01
N ASP A 98 -17.34 -10.32 21.59
CA ASP A 98 -16.44 -11.04 22.47
C ASP A 98 -14.99 -10.75 22.04
N PHE A 99 -14.47 -9.62 22.50
CA PHE A 99 -13.12 -9.15 22.16
C PHE A 99 -12.01 -10.07 22.70
N SER A 100 -12.31 -10.92 23.68
CA SER A 100 -11.35 -11.90 24.18
C SER A 100 -10.96 -12.94 23.14
N LYS A 101 -11.78 -13.11 22.10
CA LYS A 101 -11.53 -13.97 20.95
C LYS A 101 -10.77 -13.28 19.82
N MET A 102 -10.49 -11.98 19.97
CA MET A 102 -9.78 -11.17 19.00
C MET A 102 -8.43 -10.75 19.62
N PRO A 103 -7.35 -11.46 19.37
CA PRO A 103 -6.06 -11.04 19.92
C PRO A 103 -5.60 -9.73 19.27
N LEU A 104 -5.04 -8.82 20.06
CA LEU A 104 -4.54 -7.52 19.60
C LEU A 104 -3.55 -7.63 18.43
N SER A 105 -2.79 -8.74 18.37
CA SER A 105 -1.85 -9.01 17.27
C SER A 105 -2.53 -9.17 15.91
N GLU A 106 -3.81 -9.56 15.90
CA GLU A 106 -4.61 -9.76 14.69
C GLU A 106 -5.50 -8.56 14.34
N MET A 107 -5.78 -7.70 15.32
CA MET A 107 -6.61 -6.51 15.12
C MET A 107 -5.86 -5.42 14.34
N GLY A 108 -6.54 -4.80 13.38
CA GLY A 108 -6.18 -3.51 12.84
C GLY A 108 -6.76 -2.38 13.68
N ASN A 109 -6.85 -1.18 13.09
CA ASN A 109 -7.48 -0.03 13.74
C ASN A 109 -9.00 -0.23 13.85
N LEU A 110 -9.60 0.45 14.84
CA LEU A 110 -11.03 0.54 14.99
C LEU A 110 -11.56 1.80 14.30
N HIS A 111 -12.55 1.62 13.43
CA HIS A 111 -13.19 2.70 12.70
C HIS A 111 -14.61 2.91 13.25
N VAL A 112 -14.88 4.08 13.82
CA VAL A 112 -16.25 4.52 14.12
C VAL A 112 -16.80 5.15 12.87
N HIS A 113 -17.82 4.53 12.29
CA HIS A 113 -18.40 4.93 11.02
C HIS A 113 -19.14 6.25 11.11
N TRP A 114 -19.21 6.92 9.98
CA TRP A 114 -20.01 8.11 9.79
C TRP A 114 -21.48 7.74 9.62
N GLY A 115 -22.25 7.89 10.64
CA GLY A 115 -23.63 7.44 10.65
C GLY A 115 -23.77 5.94 10.89
N THR A 116 -24.98 5.42 10.78
CA THR A 116 -25.26 3.99 10.90
C THR A 116 -25.11 3.30 9.55
N PRO A 117 -24.81 1.98 9.48
CA PRO A 117 -24.85 1.23 8.23
C PRO A 117 -26.20 1.32 7.52
N GLU A 118 -27.28 1.41 8.29
CA GLU A 118 -28.65 1.54 7.78
C GLU A 118 -28.91 2.92 7.17
N ALA A 119 -28.32 3.97 7.70
CA ALA A 119 -28.44 5.32 7.17
C ALA A 119 -27.64 5.51 5.88
N GLY A 120 -26.70 4.60 5.60
CA GLY A 120 -25.80 4.70 4.47
C GLY A 120 -24.79 5.84 4.60
N VAL A 121 -24.00 6.02 3.57
CA VAL A 121 -23.00 7.08 3.47
C VAL A 121 -23.64 8.29 2.80
N ASN A 122 -24.67 8.84 3.39
CA ASN A 122 -25.35 10.00 2.80
C ASN A 122 -24.65 11.32 3.09
N ASP A 123 -23.73 11.31 4.01
CA ASP A 123 -23.05 12.53 4.37
C ASP A 123 -21.87 12.78 3.44
N MET A 124 -22.16 13.51 2.39
CA MET A 124 -21.19 14.00 1.43
C MET A 124 -20.44 15.24 1.94
N GLN A 125 -20.84 15.76 3.10
CA GLN A 125 -20.29 17.00 3.62
C GLN A 125 -18.98 16.74 4.37
N TYR A 126 -18.00 17.54 4.09
CA TYR A 126 -16.75 17.64 4.85
C TYR A 126 -16.97 18.38 6.19
N ASP A 127 -18.21 18.73 6.48
CA ASP A 127 -18.58 19.48 7.64
C ASP A 127 -18.51 18.60 8.90
N ASN A 128 -17.66 19.04 9.81
CA ASN A 128 -17.47 18.36 11.09
C ASN A 128 -18.65 18.50 12.06
N ASP A 129 -19.63 19.33 11.74
CA ASP A 129 -20.81 19.59 12.58
C ASP A 129 -21.96 18.64 12.29
N SER A 130 -21.98 18.01 11.12
CA SER A 130 -22.96 17.00 10.76
C SER A 130 -22.42 15.58 11.02
N GLY A 131 -23.27 14.69 11.50
CA GLY A 131 -22.96 13.29 11.77
C GLY A 131 -22.35 13.01 13.15
N ASN A 132 -21.89 11.79 13.34
CA ASN A 132 -21.37 11.32 14.63
C ASN A 132 -20.01 11.95 14.96
N LYS A 133 -19.96 12.73 16.04
CA LYS A 133 -18.72 13.40 16.49
C LYS A 133 -17.64 12.42 16.96
N ASN A 134 -17.99 11.17 17.22
CA ASN A 134 -17.05 10.10 17.53
C ASN A 134 -16.54 9.40 16.26
N SER A 135 -17.00 9.75 15.07
CA SER A 135 -16.53 9.18 13.81
C SER A 135 -15.04 9.49 13.62
N TYR A 136 -14.22 8.45 13.71
CA TYR A 136 -12.77 8.54 13.70
C TYR A 136 -12.11 7.16 13.55
N VAL A 137 -10.81 7.13 13.31
CA VAL A 137 -9.99 5.92 13.33
C VAL A 137 -9.21 5.87 14.66
N TYR A 138 -9.46 4.85 15.45
CA TYR A 138 -8.90 4.69 16.78
C TYR A 138 -7.88 3.55 16.81
N ASP A 139 -6.76 3.76 17.50
CA ASP A 139 -5.89 2.66 17.89
C ASP A 139 -6.47 1.93 19.08
N ILE A 140 -6.47 0.61 19.06
CA ILE A 140 -6.90 -0.24 20.17
C ILE A 140 -5.68 -0.45 21.08
N ILE A 141 -5.78 0.02 22.29
CA ILE A 141 -4.70 -0.06 23.29
C ILE A 141 -4.75 -1.37 24.07
N GLU A 142 -5.96 -1.79 24.46
CA GLU A 142 -6.14 -2.91 25.37
C GLU A 142 -7.54 -3.53 25.22
N VAL A 143 -7.63 -4.84 25.39
CA VAL A 143 -8.88 -5.57 25.62
C VAL A 143 -9.07 -5.65 27.14
N ILE A 144 -9.97 -4.84 27.71
CA ILE A 144 -10.25 -4.79 29.15
C ILE A 144 -10.99 -6.05 29.61
N ASP A 145 -12.02 -6.40 28.87
CA ASP A 145 -12.87 -7.57 29.10
C ASP A 145 -13.52 -8.01 27.77
N PRO A 146 -14.32 -9.12 27.74
CA PRO A 146 -14.93 -9.58 26.48
C PRO A 146 -15.76 -8.54 25.74
N HIS A 147 -16.25 -7.52 26.40
CA HIS A 147 -17.16 -6.54 25.84
C HIS A 147 -16.60 -5.12 25.79
N THR A 148 -15.36 -4.90 26.29
CA THR A 148 -14.81 -3.57 26.48
C THR A 148 -13.41 -3.45 25.87
N LEU A 149 -13.22 -2.46 25.03
CA LEU A 149 -11.93 -2.04 24.50
C LEU A 149 -11.52 -0.69 25.08
N ARG A 150 -10.21 -0.51 25.32
CA ARG A 150 -9.59 0.78 25.56
C ARG A 150 -9.01 1.32 24.25
N LEU A 151 -9.33 2.56 23.94
CA LEU A 151 -8.87 3.27 22.73
C LEU A 151 -7.80 4.29 23.10
N HIS A 152 -7.03 4.76 22.12
CA HIS A 152 -5.94 5.71 22.35
C HIS A 152 -6.41 7.13 22.72
N MET A 153 -7.70 7.43 22.53
CA MET A 153 -8.28 8.74 22.82
C MET A 153 -9.74 8.64 23.25
N PRO A 154 -10.22 9.61 24.05
CA PRO A 154 -11.59 9.60 24.54
C PRO A 154 -12.62 9.97 23.47
N ALA A 155 -13.85 9.50 23.68
CA ALA A 155 -15.00 9.90 22.90
C ALA A 155 -15.36 11.38 23.16
N LYS A 156 -15.88 12.04 22.13
CA LYS A 156 -16.27 13.46 22.18
C LYS A 156 -17.69 13.70 22.68
N VAL A 157 -18.55 12.72 22.46
CA VAL A 157 -19.97 12.80 22.84
C VAL A 157 -20.42 11.45 23.38
N ASP A 158 -21.49 11.48 24.19
CA ASP A 158 -22.23 10.26 24.52
C ASP A 158 -22.92 9.72 23.27
N ASP A 159 -22.76 8.42 23.01
CA ASP A 159 -23.47 7.71 21.96
C ASP A 159 -23.69 6.26 22.43
N THR A 160 -24.93 5.82 22.36
CA THR A 160 -25.32 4.47 22.82
C THR A 160 -25.44 3.46 21.69
N SER A 161 -25.18 3.86 20.44
CA SER A 161 -25.33 3.01 19.27
C SER A 161 -24.42 3.41 18.12
N VAL A 162 -23.13 3.64 18.41
CA VAL A 162 -22.15 3.86 17.35
C VAL A 162 -21.95 2.59 16.53
N SER A 163 -21.99 2.72 15.23
CA SER A 163 -21.59 1.66 14.34
C SER A 163 -20.07 1.71 14.16
N TYR A 164 -19.40 0.59 14.29
CA TYR A 164 -17.96 0.51 14.18
C TYR A 164 -17.50 -0.76 13.46
N SER A 165 -16.26 -0.75 13.03
CA SER A 165 -15.54 -1.93 12.58
C SER A 165 -14.14 -2.00 13.19
N ILE A 166 -13.61 -3.22 13.27
CA ILE A 166 -12.21 -3.48 13.60
C ILE A 166 -11.60 -4.16 12.39
N GLY A 167 -10.61 -3.49 11.79
CA GLY A 167 -9.91 -4.00 10.63
C GLY A 167 -9.08 -5.24 10.97
N ARG A 168 -8.70 -5.97 9.93
CA ARG A 168 -7.71 -7.03 10.03
C ARG A 168 -6.40 -6.56 9.43
N ARG A 169 -5.31 -7.13 9.89
CA ARG A 169 -4.02 -6.94 9.25
C ARG A 169 -3.95 -7.79 7.99
N SER A 170 -3.40 -7.20 6.92
CA SER A 170 -3.43 -7.80 5.57
C SER A 170 -2.05 -8.02 4.97
N TYR A 171 -0.99 -7.81 5.74
CA TYR A 171 0.37 -8.07 5.28
C TYR A 171 0.76 -9.55 5.42
N GLY A 172 1.70 -9.97 4.62
CA GLY A 172 2.21 -11.35 4.63
C GLY A 172 3.39 -11.53 3.69
N LYS A 173 3.93 -12.74 3.65
CA LYS A 173 5.06 -13.05 2.78
C LYS A 173 4.93 -14.41 2.12
N THR A 174 5.62 -14.56 0.98
CA THR A 174 5.74 -15.85 0.30
C THR A 174 7.13 -16.03 -0.30
N ARG A 175 7.53 -17.27 -0.48
CA ARG A 175 8.83 -17.63 -1.02
C ARG A 175 8.69 -18.33 -2.36
N VAL A 176 9.46 -17.87 -3.35
CA VAL A 176 9.60 -18.58 -4.64
C VAL A 176 11.09 -18.73 -4.97
N GLY A 177 11.59 -19.94 -4.85
CA GLY A 177 13.02 -20.23 -5.05
C GLY A 177 13.92 -19.44 -4.09
N ASN A 178 14.83 -18.65 -4.63
CA ASN A 178 15.73 -17.76 -3.88
C ASN A 178 15.21 -16.32 -3.73
N CYS A 179 13.92 -16.10 -4.00
CA CYS A 179 13.24 -14.82 -3.85
C CYS A 179 12.21 -14.87 -2.73
N GLU A 180 12.13 -13.86 -1.91
CA GLU A 180 11.09 -13.70 -0.92
C GLU A 180 10.32 -12.41 -1.16
N PHE A 181 8.99 -12.51 -1.14
CA PHE A 181 8.05 -11.44 -1.44
C PHE A 181 7.32 -11.04 -0.17
N TYR A 182 7.40 -9.78 0.19
CA TYR A 182 6.75 -9.17 1.34
C TYR A 182 5.63 -8.27 0.85
N PHE A 183 4.40 -8.69 1.04
CA PHE A 183 3.22 -7.88 0.74
C PHE A 183 2.95 -7.00 1.95
N ILE A 184 3.09 -5.69 1.79
CA ILE A 184 2.87 -4.75 2.88
C ILE A 184 1.54 -4.00 2.70
N ASP A 185 0.89 -3.71 3.81
CA ASP A 185 -0.31 -2.87 3.86
C ASP A 185 0.12 -1.43 4.16
N THR A 186 0.05 -0.57 3.17
CA THR A 186 0.42 0.85 3.29
C THR A 186 -0.73 1.73 3.75
N ARG A 187 -1.92 1.17 3.95
CA ARG A 187 -3.15 1.92 4.26
C ARG A 187 -3.75 1.56 5.62
N GLY A 188 -3.46 0.37 6.17
CA GLY A 188 -4.10 -0.16 7.37
C GLY A 188 -3.76 0.56 8.65
N ASP A 189 -2.50 0.60 8.96
CA ASP A 189 -1.98 1.22 10.19
C ASP A 189 -1.34 2.60 9.91
N ARG A 190 -1.61 3.16 8.74
CA ARG A 190 -1.05 4.44 8.30
C ARG A 190 -1.55 5.58 9.17
N GLN A 191 -0.63 6.26 9.80
CA GLN A 191 -0.93 7.46 10.58
C GLN A 191 -1.24 8.64 9.67
N MET A 192 -2.22 9.44 10.09
CA MET A 192 -2.48 10.69 9.41
C MET A 192 -1.32 11.64 9.62
N HIS A 193 -0.90 12.31 8.55
CA HIS A 193 0.07 13.37 8.62
C HIS A 193 -0.60 14.72 8.32
N ASP A 194 0.00 15.80 8.82
CA ASP A 194 -0.48 17.16 8.54
C ASP A 194 -0.13 17.54 7.10
N VAL A 195 -1.14 17.61 6.25
CA VAL A 195 -1.00 17.95 4.82
C VAL A 195 -0.57 19.40 4.59
N THR A 196 -0.67 20.26 5.60
CA THR A 196 -0.24 21.66 5.53
C THR A 196 1.25 21.82 5.81
N GLN A 197 1.93 20.77 6.31
CA GLN A 197 3.34 20.79 6.63
C GLN A 197 4.12 19.80 5.76
N ARG A 198 5.26 20.26 5.25
CA ARG A 198 6.17 19.42 4.49
C ARG A 198 6.92 18.44 5.36
N ASP A 199 7.40 18.88 6.50
CA ASP A 199 8.13 18.05 7.45
C ASP A 199 7.14 17.37 8.41
N LYS A 200 7.15 16.05 8.42
CA LYS A 200 6.21 15.21 9.16
C LYS A 200 6.99 14.22 10.04
N PRO A 201 7.67 14.70 11.08
CA PRO A 201 8.53 13.86 11.90
C PRO A 201 7.72 12.82 12.69
N GLY A 202 8.26 11.61 12.79
CA GLY A 202 7.74 10.57 13.66
C GLY A 202 6.47 9.86 13.22
N VAL A 203 5.85 10.23 12.09
CA VAL A 203 4.68 9.51 11.56
C VAL A 203 5.06 8.19 10.92
N SER A 204 4.18 7.20 11.04
CA SER A 204 4.39 5.85 10.52
C SER A 204 3.36 5.50 9.44
N MET A 205 3.82 4.88 8.36
CA MET A 205 2.97 4.29 7.33
C MET A 205 2.56 2.86 7.68
N LEU A 206 3.48 2.08 8.23
CA LEU A 206 3.25 0.65 8.49
C LEU A 206 2.70 0.36 9.89
N GLY A 207 2.80 1.31 10.81
CA GLY A 207 2.60 1.04 12.21
C GLY A 207 3.69 0.12 12.80
N LYS A 208 3.79 0.09 14.12
CA LYS A 208 4.83 -0.66 14.83
C LYS A 208 4.78 -2.17 14.55
N PRO A 209 3.61 -2.85 14.61
CA PRO A 209 3.56 -4.30 14.44
C PRO A 209 4.03 -4.77 13.07
N GLN A 210 3.58 -4.14 12.00
CA GLN A 210 3.96 -4.51 10.65
C GLN A 210 5.42 -4.19 10.36
N ARG A 211 5.91 -3.04 10.81
CA ARG A 211 7.31 -2.65 10.66
C ARG A 211 8.26 -3.65 11.36
N GLU A 212 7.96 -4.04 12.60
CA GLU A 212 8.76 -5.02 13.33
C GLU A 212 8.71 -6.41 12.67
N TRP A 213 7.55 -6.82 12.19
CA TRP A 213 7.40 -8.05 11.42
C TRP A 213 8.24 -8.03 10.14
N LEU A 214 8.16 -6.95 9.35
CA LEU A 214 8.90 -6.82 8.10
C LEU A 214 10.42 -6.91 8.35
N LEU A 215 10.94 -6.12 9.28
CA LEU A 215 12.36 -6.09 9.58
C LEU A 215 12.87 -7.44 10.11
N ARG A 216 12.14 -8.07 11.03
CA ARG A 216 12.47 -9.39 11.54
C ARG A 216 12.47 -10.43 10.44
N SER A 217 11.39 -10.50 9.67
CA SER A 217 11.24 -11.48 8.59
C SER A 217 12.32 -11.32 7.51
N MET A 218 12.67 -10.09 7.16
CA MET A 218 13.75 -9.83 6.21
C MET A 218 15.13 -10.20 6.74
N LYS A 219 15.38 -10.00 8.02
CA LYS A 219 16.64 -10.37 8.69
C LYS A 219 16.80 -11.89 8.78
N GLU A 220 15.73 -12.60 9.08
CA GLU A 220 15.73 -14.07 9.22
C GLU A 220 15.78 -14.79 7.86
N SER A 221 15.45 -14.11 6.78
CA SER A 221 15.41 -14.68 5.44
C SER A 221 16.81 -14.99 4.91
N ASP A 222 16.99 -16.18 4.34
CA ASP A 222 18.18 -16.56 3.58
C ASP A 222 18.09 -16.26 2.07
N ALA A 223 17.01 -15.64 1.62
CA ALA A 223 16.78 -15.27 0.22
C ALA A 223 17.91 -14.40 -0.33
N ASP A 224 18.27 -14.61 -1.59
CA ASP A 224 19.20 -13.74 -2.30
C ASP A 224 18.55 -12.41 -2.65
N PHE A 225 17.26 -12.45 -3.01
CA PHE A 225 16.49 -11.30 -3.44
C PHE A 225 15.24 -11.14 -2.60
N ARG A 226 14.97 -9.90 -2.16
CA ARG A 226 13.81 -9.52 -1.37
C ARG A 226 12.99 -8.52 -2.14
N PHE A 227 11.73 -8.84 -2.35
CA PHE A 227 10.76 -7.97 -3.02
C PHE A 227 9.78 -7.44 -1.99
N VAL A 228 9.76 -6.14 -1.78
CA VAL A 228 8.78 -5.45 -0.95
C VAL A 228 7.69 -4.91 -1.88
N ILE A 229 6.50 -5.47 -1.79
CA ILE A 229 5.36 -5.07 -2.62
C ILE A 229 4.64 -3.95 -1.87
N SER A 230 4.95 -2.72 -2.28
CA SER A 230 4.35 -1.49 -1.78
C SER A 230 3.40 -0.94 -2.83
N THR A 231 2.28 -0.37 -2.40
CA THR A 231 1.32 0.19 -3.35
C THR A 231 1.68 1.61 -3.76
N VAL A 232 2.32 2.36 -2.87
CA VAL A 232 2.68 3.77 -3.08
C VAL A 232 4.17 3.95 -3.35
N PRO A 233 4.57 5.04 -4.05
CA PRO A 233 5.96 5.31 -4.39
C PRO A 233 6.87 5.46 -3.18
N PHE A 234 8.13 4.99 -3.34
CA PHE A 234 9.09 4.98 -2.25
C PHE A 234 9.98 6.23 -2.23
N MET A 235 10.48 6.65 -3.40
CA MET A 235 11.40 7.78 -3.51
C MET A 235 10.78 9.03 -4.13
N ILE A 236 9.79 8.86 -5.01
CA ILE A 236 9.14 9.98 -5.70
C ILE A 236 7.93 10.45 -4.87
N PRO A 237 7.79 11.77 -4.63
CA PRO A 237 6.62 12.31 -3.95
C PRO A 237 5.35 12.18 -4.80
N HIS A 238 4.22 12.06 -4.13
CA HIS A 238 2.90 12.20 -4.73
C HIS A 238 2.20 13.40 -4.09
N SER A 239 2.54 14.57 -4.58
CA SER A 239 2.28 15.83 -3.90
C SER A 239 1.23 16.72 -4.58
N GLY A 240 0.16 16.22 -5.04
CA GLY A 240 -0.80 17.24 -5.31
C GLY A 240 -1.75 17.16 -6.45
N ALA A 241 -1.62 16.16 -7.25
CA ALA A 241 -2.58 16.02 -8.32
C ALA A 241 -3.93 15.58 -7.81
N GLY A 242 -4.92 16.21 -8.23
CA GLY A 242 -6.29 15.89 -7.92
C GLY A 242 -6.76 16.42 -6.56
N GLY A 243 -6.00 17.30 -5.95
CA GLY A 243 -6.45 18.02 -4.77
C GLY A 243 -7.70 18.82 -5.07
N PHE A 244 -8.80 18.43 -4.48
CA PHE A 244 -9.96 19.32 -4.31
C PHE A 244 -9.63 20.46 -3.33
N GLU A 245 -8.45 20.43 -2.76
CA GLU A 245 -8.00 21.29 -1.68
C GLU A 245 -6.81 22.12 -2.14
N ALA A 246 -6.84 23.40 -1.88
CA ALA A 246 -5.80 24.36 -2.28
C ALA A 246 -4.40 24.01 -1.70
N ASP A 247 -4.35 23.20 -0.65
CA ASP A 247 -3.13 22.79 0.05
C ASP A 247 -2.61 21.40 -0.35
N ALA A 248 -3.08 20.88 -1.46
CA ALA A 248 -2.72 19.55 -1.97
C ALA A 248 -1.21 19.35 -2.21
N ALA A 249 -0.45 20.43 -2.36
CA ALA A 249 1.00 20.37 -2.54
C ALA A 249 1.77 19.66 -1.41
N ASN A 250 1.17 19.50 -0.25
CA ASN A 250 1.75 18.79 0.89
C ASN A 250 1.02 17.50 1.24
N LYS A 251 0.07 17.08 0.43
CA LYS A 251 -0.73 15.87 0.62
C LYS A 251 0.15 14.64 0.76
N ASP A 252 1.10 14.50 -0.08
CA ASP A 252 2.09 13.44 -0.20
C ASP A 252 1.66 12.08 0.33
N GLU A 253 1.03 11.29 -0.53
CA GLU A 253 0.58 9.93 -0.20
C GLU A 253 1.70 8.90 -0.21
N ALA A 254 2.83 9.23 -0.83
CA ALA A 254 3.99 8.39 -0.96
C ALA A 254 4.76 8.24 0.37
N TRP A 255 5.79 7.40 0.36
CA TRP A 255 6.73 7.28 1.47
C TRP A 255 7.50 8.58 1.79
N THR A 256 7.44 9.52 0.89
CA THR A 256 8.00 10.88 1.10
C THR A 256 7.19 11.70 2.12
N GLY A 257 6.00 11.28 2.49
CA GLY A 257 5.30 11.76 3.68
C GLY A 257 5.78 11.13 5.00
N PHE A 258 6.63 10.09 4.94
CA PHE A 258 7.06 9.26 6.08
C PHE A 258 8.58 9.05 6.09
N PHE A 259 9.34 10.14 5.96
CA PHE A 259 10.79 10.08 5.79
C PHE A 259 11.51 9.32 6.89
N ASP A 260 11.16 9.53 8.16
CA ASP A 260 11.85 8.91 9.28
C ASP A 260 11.73 7.38 9.20
N GLU A 261 10.54 6.86 8.93
CA GLU A 261 10.32 5.43 8.80
C GLU A 261 10.99 4.87 7.54
N ARG A 262 10.90 5.56 6.40
CA ARG A 262 11.56 5.15 5.16
C ARG A 262 13.07 5.05 5.33
N GLU A 263 13.71 6.06 5.90
CA GLU A 263 15.16 6.07 6.10
C GLU A 263 15.60 5.00 7.10
N ALA A 264 14.80 4.75 8.15
CA ALA A 264 15.05 3.67 9.08
C ALA A 264 14.97 2.29 8.41
N LEU A 265 14.00 2.06 7.53
CA LEU A 265 13.88 0.83 6.75
C LEU A 265 15.09 0.65 5.82
N ILE A 266 15.48 1.67 5.08
CA ILE A 266 16.67 1.62 4.20
C ILE A 266 17.92 1.28 5.00
N ALA A 267 18.10 1.92 6.15
CA ALA A 267 19.28 1.66 7.00
C ALA A 267 19.34 0.21 7.51
N GLU A 268 18.20 -0.37 7.88
CA GLU A 268 18.16 -1.78 8.29
C GLU A 268 18.36 -2.74 7.10
N TRP A 269 17.81 -2.43 5.93
CA TRP A 269 18.01 -3.23 4.71
C TRP A 269 19.46 -3.22 4.24
N GLU A 270 20.14 -2.08 4.35
CA GLU A 270 21.60 -2.02 4.04
C GLU A 270 22.43 -2.92 4.96
N LYS A 271 22.07 -3.04 6.25
CA LYS A 271 22.74 -3.95 7.19
C LYS A 271 22.59 -5.42 6.82
N ILE A 272 21.49 -5.80 6.17
CA ILE A 272 21.26 -7.15 5.66
C ILE A 272 22.26 -7.47 4.53
N GLY A 273 22.67 -6.47 3.74
CA GLY A 273 23.65 -6.62 2.68
C GLY A 273 23.19 -7.43 1.47
N LYS A 274 21.88 -7.64 1.32
CA LYS A 274 21.23 -8.34 0.20
C LYS A 274 20.42 -7.36 -0.65
N ARG A 275 20.09 -7.78 -1.88
CA ARG A 275 19.28 -6.94 -2.77
C ARG A 275 17.83 -6.85 -2.30
N VAL A 276 17.33 -5.63 -2.23
CA VAL A 276 15.96 -5.29 -1.88
C VAL A 276 15.35 -4.50 -3.03
N PHE A 277 14.22 -4.98 -3.53
CA PHE A 277 13.46 -4.35 -4.61
C PHE A 277 12.10 -3.91 -4.07
N VAL A 278 11.85 -2.61 -4.04
CA VAL A 278 10.55 -2.06 -3.69
C VAL A 278 9.74 -1.94 -4.97
N MET A 279 8.67 -2.71 -5.06
CA MET A 279 7.74 -2.69 -6.19
C MET A 279 6.60 -1.76 -5.85
N THR A 280 6.39 -0.73 -6.65
CA THR A 280 5.44 0.35 -6.36
C THR A 280 4.46 0.61 -7.49
N GLY A 281 3.40 1.37 -7.20
CA GLY A 281 2.36 1.78 -8.13
C GLY A 281 1.88 3.19 -7.83
N ASP A 282 0.56 3.44 -7.89
CA ASP A 282 -0.18 4.65 -7.56
C ASP A 282 0.15 5.85 -8.47
N LEU A 283 1.37 6.27 -8.55
CA LEU A 283 1.77 7.29 -9.52
C LEU A 283 1.46 6.83 -10.95
N HIS A 284 0.84 7.69 -11.68
CA HIS A 284 0.48 7.44 -13.07
C HIS A 284 1.69 7.55 -14.02
N ASN A 285 2.84 7.04 -13.57
CA ASN A 285 4.09 6.93 -14.30
C ASN A 285 4.82 5.64 -13.94
N SER A 286 5.65 5.15 -14.86
CA SER A 286 6.54 4.03 -14.58
C SER A 286 7.98 4.52 -14.48
N PHE A 287 8.76 3.96 -13.56
CA PHE A 287 10.16 4.32 -13.41
C PHE A 287 10.99 3.24 -12.71
N ALA A 288 12.29 3.30 -12.90
CA ALA A 288 13.29 2.50 -12.22
C ALA A 288 14.28 3.42 -11.52
N ILE A 289 14.50 3.22 -10.22
CA ILE A 289 15.33 4.07 -9.37
C ILE A 289 16.35 3.24 -8.60
N LYS A 290 17.61 3.63 -8.66
CA LYS A 290 18.61 3.16 -7.73
C LYS A 290 18.61 4.05 -6.48
N VAL A 291 18.18 3.48 -5.35
CA VAL A 291 18.13 4.19 -4.06
C VAL A 291 19.49 4.13 -3.36
N THR A 292 20.07 2.92 -3.30
CA THR A 292 21.40 2.65 -2.80
C THR A 292 22.03 1.55 -3.66
N ASP A 293 23.18 1.00 -3.26
CA ASP A 293 23.73 -0.16 -3.96
C ASP A 293 22.88 -1.41 -3.79
N ASN A 294 22.18 -1.55 -2.67
CA ASN A 294 21.35 -2.73 -2.37
C ASN A 294 19.87 -2.50 -2.57
N VAL A 295 19.37 -1.27 -2.44
CA VAL A 295 17.96 -0.94 -2.48
C VAL A 295 17.59 -0.27 -3.80
N TRP A 296 16.55 -0.78 -4.44
CA TRP A 296 16.02 -0.29 -5.71
C TRP A 296 14.51 -0.14 -5.64
N GLU A 297 13.97 0.81 -6.38
CA GLU A 297 12.53 0.97 -6.58
C GLU A 297 12.16 0.76 -8.04
N PHE A 298 11.09 0.02 -8.27
CA PHE A 298 10.48 -0.20 -9.59
C PHE A 298 9.00 0.08 -9.51
N CYS A 299 8.59 1.21 -10.10
CA CYS A 299 7.19 1.61 -10.20
C CYS A 299 6.63 1.20 -11.56
N CYS A 300 5.42 0.67 -11.56
CA CYS A 300 4.73 0.26 -12.78
C CYS A 300 3.28 0.74 -12.75
N GLY A 301 2.97 1.69 -13.62
CA GLY A 301 1.63 2.26 -13.78
C GLY A 301 1.58 3.35 -14.85
N PRO A 302 0.39 3.78 -15.25
CA PRO A 302 -0.89 3.13 -15.08
C PRO A 302 -1.14 2.05 -16.14
N HIS A 303 -2.10 1.13 -15.93
CA HIS A 303 -2.48 0.17 -16.96
C HIS A 303 -3.52 0.72 -17.94
N ASN A 304 -4.49 1.48 -17.46
CA ASN A 304 -5.64 1.95 -18.23
C ASN A 304 -6.07 3.38 -17.91
N SER A 305 -5.23 4.15 -17.26
CA SER A 305 -5.47 5.56 -16.95
C SER A 305 -4.48 6.44 -17.68
N VAL A 306 -4.70 7.76 -17.65
CA VAL A 306 -3.76 8.73 -18.21
C VAL A 306 -2.53 8.84 -17.32
N ASN A 307 -1.38 9.06 -17.94
CA ASN A 307 -0.17 9.40 -17.19
C ASN A 307 -0.28 10.83 -16.65
N HIS A 308 0.25 11.06 -15.47
CA HIS A 308 0.38 12.38 -14.89
C HIS A 308 1.61 13.11 -15.40
N VAL A 309 1.58 14.44 -15.32
CA VAL A 309 2.73 15.28 -15.63
C VAL A 309 3.55 15.44 -14.36
N PRO A 310 4.81 15.03 -14.34
CA PRO A 310 5.63 15.06 -13.10
C PRO A 310 5.69 16.39 -12.39
N VAL A 311 5.69 17.50 -13.12
CA VAL A 311 5.72 18.84 -12.53
C VAL A 311 4.53 19.14 -11.61
N ASN A 312 3.39 18.50 -11.85
CA ASN A 312 2.19 18.69 -11.04
C ASN A 312 2.16 17.76 -9.82
N ASP A 313 2.67 16.55 -9.96
CA ASP A 313 2.44 15.46 -8.99
C ASP A 313 3.73 15.00 -8.30
N GLU A 314 4.87 15.16 -8.96
CA GLU A 314 6.11 14.50 -8.59
C GLU A 314 7.24 15.52 -8.30
N SER A 315 6.89 16.73 -7.87
CA SER A 315 7.84 17.82 -7.53
C SER A 315 8.86 18.12 -8.63
N ASP A 316 8.40 18.14 -9.88
CA ASP A 316 9.22 18.52 -11.05
C ASP A 316 10.51 17.69 -11.17
N ARG A 317 10.44 16.40 -10.87
CA ARG A 317 11.59 15.51 -10.98
C ARG A 317 12.09 15.42 -12.43
N PRO A 318 13.39 15.14 -12.65
CA PRO A 318 13.90 14.89 -13.99
C PRO A 318 13.43 13.56 -14.55
N ALA A 319 13.51 13.40 -15.87
CA ALA A 319 13.22 12.13 -16.54
C ALA A 319 14.19 11.02 -16.11
N THR A 320 15.47 11.35 -15.97
CA THR A 320 16.56 10.47 -15.54
C THR A 320 17.63 11.26 -14.79
N GLY A 321 18.48 10.56 -14.04
CA GLY A 321 19.59 11.16 -13.31
C GLY A 321 19.28 11.41 -11.84
N LYS A 322 20.10 12.23 -11.23
CA LYS A 322 20.02 12.50 -9.79
C LYS A 322 18.77 13.29 -9.43
N PHE A 323 18.08 12.82 -8.39
CA PHE A 323 16.92 13.50 -7.82
C PHE A 323 16.99 13.46 -6.30
N LYS A 324 16.69 14.58 -5.67
CA LYS A 324 16.65 14.70 -4.22
C LYS A 324 15.33 15.31 -3.75
N PHE A 325 14.59 14.53 -2.96
CA PHE A 325 13.42 15.03 -2.24
C PHE A 325 13.50 14.54 -0.78
N GLY A 326 13.55 15.49 0.15
CA GLY A 326 13.83 15.19 1.55
C GLY A 326 15.30 14.83 1.83
N PRO A 327 15.58 13.90 2.76
CA PRO A 327 16.94 13.65 3.25
C PRO A 327 17.84 12.91 2.25
N ARG A 328 17.26 12.13 1.31
CA ARG A 328 18.02 11.23 0.43
C ARG A 328 18.00 11.67 -1.02
N GLU A 329 19.18 11.59 -1.67
CA GLU A 329 19.30 11.62 -3.12
C GLU A 329 19.20 10.19 -3.68
N CYS A 330 18.54 10.03 -4.82
CA CYS A 330 18.45 8.79 -5.58
C CYS A 330 18.88 9.00 -7.04
N ASP A 331 18.99 7.91 -7.82
CA ASP A 331 19.35 7.95 -9.22
C ASP A 331 18.21 7.32 -10.06
N ILE A 332 17.47 8.16 -10.79
CA ILE A 332 16.41 7.73 -11.70
C ILE A 332 17.08 7.15 -12.94
N ARG A 333 17.02 5.84 -13.09
CA ARG A 333 17.66 5.10 -14.19
C ARG A 333 16.85 5.21 -15.47
N TRP A 334 15.55 5.22 -15.33
CA TRP A 334 14.59 5.34 -16.43
C TRP A 334 13.24 5.78 -15.89
N SER A 335 12.45 6.47 -16.72
CA SER A 335 11.04 6.72 -16.46
C SER A 335 10.24 6.91 -17.74
N SER A 336 8.94 6.64 -17.66
CA SER A 336 7.96 6.98 -18.68
C SER A 336 7.56 8.46 -18.61
N TYR A 337 8.54 9.36 -18.58
CA TYR A 337 8.34 10.79 -18.36
C TYR A 337 7.41 11.42 -19.40
N ILE A 338 6.41 12.15 -18.94
CA ILE A 338 5.42 12.82 -19.79
C ILE A 338 5.71 14.33 -19.82
N LEU A 339 5.82 14.89 -21.02
CA LEU A 339 6.05 16.30 -21.21
C LEU A 339 4.84 17.14 -20.75
N PRO A 340 5.06 18.31 -20.15
CA PRO A 340 3.98 19.14 -19.61
C PRO A 340 2.96 19.62 -20.64
N ASP A 341 3.38 19.82 -21.88
CA ASP A 341 2.58 20.34 -22.97
C ASP A 341 1.78 19.27 -23.74
N LEU A 342 1.98 17.97 -23.38
CA LEU A 342 1.24 16.90 -24.03
C LEU A 342 -0.22 16.92 -23.60
N PRO A 343 -1.20 16.97 -24.53
CA PRO A 343 -2.62 16.97 -24.19
C PRO A 343 -3.02 15.74 -23.37
N ARG A 344 -3.96 15.90 -22.43
CA ARG A 344 -4.35 14.84 -21.49
C ARG A 344 -4.72 13.52 -22.18
N LEU A 345 -5.50 13.58 -23.27
CA LEU A 345 -5.93 12.38 -24.00
C LEU A 345 -4.80 11.67 -24.77
N GLU A 346 -3.68 12.36 -24.95
CA GLU A 346 -2.49 11.78 -25.58
C GLU A 346 -1.53 11.15 -24.55
N ARG A 347 -1.78 11.33 -23.26
CA ARG A 347 -0.97 10.78 -22.15
C ARG A 347 -1.36 9.36 -21.78
N LEU A 348 -1.55 8.49 -22.76
CA LEU A 348 -1.95 7.09 -22.54
C LEU A 348 -0.78 6.17 -22.84
N TYR A 349 0.16 6.08 -21.93
CA TYR A 349 1.36 5.25 -22.02
C TYR A 349 1.35 4.16 -20.95
N PRO A 350 0.54 3.08 -21.13
CA PRO A 350 0.52 1.97 -20.20
C PRO A 350 1.81 1.16 -20.34
N TYR A 351 2.40 0.82 -19.20
CA TYR A 351 3.54 -0.09 -19.16
C TYR A 351 3.22 -1.26 -18.24
N PHE A 352 3.88 -2.39 -18.49
CA PHE A 352 3.99 -3.47 -17.54
C PHE A 352 5.46 -3.86 -17.36
N CYS A 353 5.79 -4.32 -16.15
CA CYS A 353 7.13 -4.76 -15.83
C CYS A 353 7.18 -6.29 -15.76
N PHE A 354 7.99 -6.90 -16.61
CA PHE A 354 8.30 -8.32 -16.55
C PHE A 354 9.58 -8.51 -15.75
N VAL A 355 9.51 -9.28 -14.65
CA VAL A 355 10.65 -9.54 -13.78
C VAL A 355 11.12 -10.97 -13.98
N GLN A 356 12.34 -11.11 -14.46
CA GLN A 356 12.98 -12.41 -14.70
C GLN A 356 14.07 -12.66 -13.66
N VAL A 357 14.00 -13.80 -12.97
CA VAL A 357 15.04 -14.23 -12.03
C VAL A 357 15.87 -15.36 -12.66
N ASN A 358 17.14 -15.10 -12.85
CA ASN A 358 18.11 -16.06 -13.37
C ASN A 358 18.92 -16.67 -12.21
N ASN A 359 18.48 -17.82 -11.72
CA ASN A 359 19.09 -18.53 -10.60
C ASN A 359 19.61 -19.93 -10.98
N VAL A 360 19.26 -20.43 -12.16
CA VAL A 360 19.69 -21.74 -12.66
C VAL A 360 19.99 -21.72 -14.16
N LEU A 361 20.97 -22.52 -14.54
CA LEU A 361 21.34 -22.76 -15.93
C LEU A 361 20.91 -24.17 -16.36
N LYS A 362 20.42 -24.30 -17.60
CA LYS A 362 20.20 -25.58 -18.27
C LYS A 362 21.47 -26.01 -18.98
N MET A 363 22.22 -26.89 -18.36
CA MET A 363 23.48 -27.41 -18.93
C MET A 363 23.23 -28.76 -19.63
N PRO A 364 23.88 -29.04 -20.79
CA PRO A 364 23.80 -30.35 -21.42
C PRO A 364 24.38 -31.44 -20.51
N LYS A 365 23.78 -32.61 -20.54
CA LYS A 365 24.35 -33.81 -19.92
C LYS A 365 25.25 -34.52 -20.90
N LYS A 366 26.31 -35.21 -20.39
CA LYS A 366 27.25 -35.98 -21.21
C LYS A 366 26.61 -37.03 -22.10
N PHE A 367 25.51 -37.65 -21.63
CA PHE A 367 24.79 -38.71 -22.32
C PHE A 367 23.43 -38.30 -22.79
N GLY A 368 23.23 -37.02 -23.15
CA GLY A 368 21.97 -36.47 -23.62
C GLY A 368 21.07 -35.92 -22.49
N GLY A 369 20.11 -35.08 -22.90
CA GLY A 369 19.25 -34.35 -21.98
C GLY A 369 19.92 -33.12 -21.36
N LYS A 370 19.20 -32.46 -20.42
CA LYS A 370 19.66 -31.24 -19.71
C LYS A 370 19.59 -31.45 -18.21
N ARG A 371 20.50 -30.79 -17.48
CA ARG A 371 20.46 -30.67 -16.02
C ARG A 371 20.36 -29.20 -15.62
N LEU A 372 19.76 -28.92 -14.50
CA LEU A 372 19.77 -27.60 -13.88
C LEU A 372 21.05 -27.48 -13.03
N VAL A 373 21.75 -26.39 -13.18
CA VAL A 373 22.95 -26.04 -12.40
C VAL A 373 22.71 -24.65 -11.82
N ALA A 374 23.08 -24.43 -10.57
CA ALA A 374 22.96 -23.10 -9.96
C ALA A 374 23.72 -22.07 -10.80
N TYR A 375 23.09 -20.91 -10.99
CA TYR A 375 23.76 -19.77 -11.62
C TYR A 375 24.81 -19.25 -10.63
N PRO A 376 26.07 -19.06 -11.03
CA PRO A 376 27.12 -18.62 -10.10
C PRO A 376 26.77 -17.30 -9.41
N ASN A 377 26.27 -16.35 -10.18
CA ASN A 377 25.84 -15.01 -9.72
C ASN A 377 24.36 -14.81 -10.08
N PRO A 378 23.43 -15.24 -9.22
CA PRO A 378 22.03 -15.01 -9.47
C PRO A 378 21.75 -13.54 -9.77
N GLN A 379 20.83 -13.31 -10.71
CA GLN A 379 20.46 -11.95 -11.13
C GLN A 379 18.95 -11.83 -11.34
N VAL A 380 18.46 -10.62 -11.15
CA VAL A 380 17.10 -10.22 -11.49
C VAL A 380 17.14 -9.22 -12.64
N VAL A 381 16.32 -9.43 -13.65
CA VAL A 381 16.18 -8.50 -14.78
C VAL A 381 14.78 -7.94 -14.79
N PHE A 382 14.69 -6.63 -14.61
CA PHE A 382 13.44 -5.88 -14.72
C PHE A 382 13.32 -5.37 -16.14
N GLN A 383 12.17 -5.62 -16.79
CA GLN A 383 11.95 -5.31 -18.18
C GLN A 383 10.59 -4.59 -18.32
N TYR A 384 10.64 -3.34 -18.73
CA TYR A 384 9.44 -2.52 -18.97
C TYR A 384 9.05 -2.60 -20.43
N TYR A 385 7.83 -3.02 -20.65
CA TYR A 385 7.25 -3.12 -22.00
C TYR A 385 6.11 -2.13 -22.15
N ASN A 386 6.05 -1.48 -23.32
CA ASN A 386 4.91 -0.67 -23.69
C ASN A 386 3.69 -1.58 -23.86
N GLY A 387 2.63 -1.32 -23.11
CA GLY A 387 1.42 -2.15 -23.12
C GLY A 387 0.59 -2.08 -24.41
N ARG A 388 0.86 -1.10 -25.27
CA ARG A 388 0.18 -0.97 -26.58
C ARG A 388 0.95 -1.63 -27.70
N THR A 389 2.28 -1.44 -27.75
CA THR A 389 3.11 -1.93 -28.85
C THR A 389 3.78 -3.26 -28.53
N GLY A 390 3.92 -3.61 -27.26
CA GLY A 390 4.69 -4.77 -26.80
C GLY A 390 6.21 -4.57 -26.90
N GLU A 391 6.68 -3.37 -27.22
CA GLU A 391 8.11 -3.07 -27.36
C GLU A 391 8.76 -2.91 -25.99
N LEU A 392 10.00 -3.42 -25.88
CA LEU A 392 10.83 -3.21 -24.69
C LEU A 392 11.30 -1.75 -24.64
N ALA A 393 10.89 -1.04 -23.60
CA ALA A 393 11.27 0.35 -23.38
C ALA A 393 12.53 0.48 -22.53
N TYR A 394 12.70 -0.40 -21.55
CA TYR A 394 13.85 -0.37 -20.62
C TYR A 394 14.10 -1.73 -20.01
N ALA A 395 15.36 -2.03 -19.70
CA ALA A 395 15.74 -3.18 -18.91
C ALA A 395 16.90 -2.85 -17.97
N GLU A 396 16.82 -3.34 -16.72
CA GLU A 396 17.86 -3.25 -15.71
C GLU A 396 18.18 -4.65 -15.18
N SER A 397 19.47 -5.00 -15.15
CA SER A 397 19.92 -6.28 -14.62
C SER A 397 20.72 -6.07 -13.35
N ILE A 398 20.31 -6.72 -12.27
CA ILE A 398 20.92 -6.56 -10.95
C ILE A 398 21.32 -7.93 -10.42
N SER A 399 22.63 -8.12 -10.18
CA SER A 399 23.20 -9.36 -9.64
C SER A 399 23.33 -9.31 -8.12
N THR A 400 23.55 -10.49 -7.52
CA THR A 400 23.90 -10.60 -6.09
C THR A 400 25.28 -10.00 -5.79
N GLU A 401 26.21 -10.02 -6.75
CA GLU A 401 27.50 -9.36 -6.61
C GLU A 401 27.37 -7.84 -6.82
N ARG A 402 28.23 -7.07 -6.12
CA ARG A 402 28.34 -5.61 -6.21
C ARG A 402 29.15 -5.19 -7.42
#